data_5c24eee87a8274c996546b4416f4bcdd
#
_entry.id   5c24eee87a8274c996546b4416f4bcdd
#
_cell.length_a   1.000
_cell.length_b   1.000
_cell.length_c   1.000
_cell.angle_alpha   90.00
_cell.angle_beta   90.00
_cell.angle_gamma   90.00
#
_symmetry.space_group_name_H-M   'P 1'
#
loop_
_entity.id
_entity.type
_entity.pdbx_description
1 polymer ?
#
loop_
_entity_poly.entity_id
_entity_poly.type
_entity_poly.pdbx_seq_one_letter_code
_entity_poly.pdbx_strand_id
1 'polypeptide(L)'
;GHGTALIIQRQLEKVLGPDVQIAHFSEEEAERRELNQYFAIFTTIPLKNIRPQTPMIHLTNLFNDTWLRNEWQRAKEIRSVESQNIHMTYQLLENTQGYRANIQKMIADLEAEKLVDPQFIERIFTREDQQTTIFESGIAFPHTINQALPTIILSIGVFEESLVTPEGKVDVILLLGIPEELTATVEAELLQLYDRLFTIAGDERLRNELRKQRDVLAVKEWMQRKGIII
;
A
#
# COMPACT_ATOMS: atom_id res chain seq x y z
N GLY A 1 20.04 26.84 -2.47
CA GLY A 1 19.80 27.41 -1.14
C GLY A 1 18.39 27.18 -0.63
N HIS A 2 18.14 27.54 0.61
CA HIS A 2 16.82 27.34 1.24
C HIS A 2 15.69 28.06 0.51
N GLY A 3 15.96 29.23 -0.06
CA GLY A 3 14.97 30.00 -0.83
C GLY A 3 14.50 29.27 -2.09
N THR A 4 15.42 28.64 -2.80
CA THR A 4 15.11 27.87 -4.02
C THR A 4 14.29 26.62 -3.67
N ALA A 5 14.67 25.91 -2.63
CA ALA A 5 13.93 24.72 -2.17
C ALA A 5 12.50 25.05 -1.78
N LEU A 6 12.28 26.18 -1.09
CA LEU A 6 10.95 26.63 -0.69
C LEU A 6 10.08 27.00 -1.91
N ILE A 7 10.64 27.65 -2.91
CA ILE A 7 9.93 27.99 -4.15
C ILE A 7 9.49 26.74 -4.89
N ILE A 8 10.40 25.76 -5.02
CA ILE A 8 10.09 24.48 -5.66
C ILE A 8 8.97 23.76 -4.90
N GLN A 9 9.08 23.66 -3.59
CA GLN A 9 8.08 22.98 -2.77
C GLN A 9 6.70 23.63 -2.91
N ARG A 10 6.61 24.94 -2.84
CA ARG A 10 5.33 25.67 -2.98
C ARG A 10 4.70 25.47 -4.35
N GLN A 11 5.51 25.49 -5.41
CA GLN A 11 5.00 25.26 -6.77
C GLN A 11 4.51 23.81 -6.93
N LEU A 12 5.22 22.84 -6.39
CA LEU A 12 4.80 21.44 -6.40
C LEU A 12 3.51 21.24 -5.60
N GLU A 13 3.42 21.78 -4.39
CA GLU A 13 2.21 21.72 -3.57
C GLU A 13 0.99 22.29 -4.30
N LYS A 14 1.17 23.43 -4.96
CA LYS A 14 0.11 24.08 -5.73
C LYS A 14 -0.41 23.20 -6.87
N VAL A 15 0.49 22.55 -7.60
CA VAL A 15 0.14 21.80 -8.81
C VAL A 15 -0.26 20.36 -8.52
N LEU A 16 0.44 19.70 -7.58
CA LEU A 16 0.19 18.30 -7.25
C LEU A 16 -1.01 18.10 -6.32
N GLY A 17 -1.37 19.12 -5.58
CA GLY A 17 -2.53 19.10 -4.69
C GLY A 17 -2.19 18.77 -3.23
N PRO A 18 -3.21 18.83 -2.34
CA PRO A 18 -3.01 18.77 -0.89
C PRO A 18 -2.72 17.36 -0.36
N ASP A 19 -2.99 16.32 -1.15
CA ASP A 19 -2.82 14.93 -0.73
C ASP A 19 -1.38 14.41 -0.85
N VAL A 20 -0.50 15.24 -1.40
CA VAL A 20 0.90 14.87 -1.64
C VAL A 20 1.78 15.36 -0.51
N GLN A 21 2.58 14.48 0.07
CA GLN A 21 3.62 14.83 1.01
C GLN A 21 4.95 14.98 0.28
N ILE A 22 5.61 16.09 0.49
CA ILE A 22 6.87 16.42 -0.18
C ILE A 22 8.01 16.39 0.85
N ALA A 23 8.99 15.53 0.62
CA ALA A 23 10.25 15.52 1.35
C ALA A 23 11.32 16.18 0.49
N HIS A 24 12.11 17.05 1.08
CA HIS A 24 13.21 17.72 0.38
C HIS A 24 14.56 17.18 0.86
N PHE A 25 15.43 16.88 -0.09
CA PHE A 25 16.80 16.43 0.18
C PHE A 25 17.80 17.28 -0.58
N SER A 26 18.91 17.59 0.07
CA SER A 26 20.08 18.12 -0.61
C SER A 26 20.69 17.05 -1.52
N GLU A 27 21.54 17.46 -2.46
CA GLU A 27 22.28 16.54 -3.32
C GLU A 27 23.06 15.52 -2.50
N GLU A 28 23.73 15.97 -1.43
CA GLU A 28 24.51 15.11 -0.54
C GLU A 28 23.64 14.07 0.20
N GLU A 29 22.46 14.48 0.70
CA GLU A 29 21.52 13.58 1.34
C GLU A 29 20.94 12.58 0.34
N ALA A 30 20.64 13.01 -0.88
CA ALA A 30 20.09 12.17 -1.93
C ALA A 30 21.03 11.01 -2.29
N GLU A 31 22.34 11.24 -2.29
CA GLU A 31 23.33 10.20 -2.57
C GLU A 31 23.32 9.07 -1.53
N ARG A 32 22.87 9.36 -0.31
CA ARG A 32 22.85 8.40 0.80
C ARG A 32 21.53 7.69 1.00
N ARG A 33 20.47 8.12 0.31
CA ARG A 33 19.12 7.61 0.51
C ARG A 33 18.68 6.66 -0.58
N GLU A 34 17.81 5.73 -0.22
CA GLU A 34 17.11 4.88 -1.18
C GLU A 34 15.92 5.65 -1.78
N LEU A 35 16.16 6.28 -2.93
CA LEU A 35 15.16 7.15 -3.56
C LEU A 35 14.05 6.38 -4.26
N ASN A 36 14.25 5.11 -4.60
CA ASN A 36 13.25 4.29 -5.29
C ASN A 36 12.04 3.95 -4.42
N GLN A 37 12.09 4.24 -3.12
CA GLN A 37 10.94 4.10 -2.22
C GLN A 37 9.90 5.20 -2.38
N TYR A 38 10.24 6.32 -3.02
CA TYR A 38 9.32 7.43 -3.21
C TYR A 38 8.41 7.22 -4.43
N PHE A 39 7.23 7.80 -4.39
CA PHE A 39 6.27 7.74 -5.50
C PHE A 39 6.84 8.33 -6.78
N ALA A 40 7.42 9.50 -6.66
CA ALA A 40 8.08 10.21 -7.75
C ALA A 40 9.21 11.06 -7.20
N ILE A 41 10.19 11.35 -8.05
CA ILE A 41 11.33 12.19 -7.72
C ILE A 41 11.32 13.39 -8.64
N PHE A 42 11.33 14.58 -8.05
CA PHE A 42 11.50 15.85 -8.77
C PHE A 42 12.92 16.33 -8.48
N THR A 43 13.70 16.52 -9.53
CA THR A 43 15.13 16.82 -9.39
C THR A 43 15.58 17.89 -10.35
N THR A 44 16.55 18.70 -9.93
CA THR A 44 17.24 19.69 -10.77
C THR A 44 18.55 19.18 -11.32
N ILE A 45 18.99 18.00 -10.87
CA ILE A 45 20.27 17.39 -11.25
C ILE A 45 20.05 15.94 -11.71
N PRO A 46 20.95 15.39 -12.54
CA PRO A 46 20.92 13.97 -12.84
C PRO A 46 21.17 13.12 -11.59
N LEU A 47 20.40 12.05 -11.43
CA LEU A 47 20.53 11.10 -10.33
C LEU A 47 20.86 9.72 -10.85
N LYS A 48 21.62 8.96 -10.05
CA LYS A 48 22.01 7.59 -10.36
C LYS A 48 21.15 6.58 -9.60
N ASN A 49 21.11 5.35 -10.10
CA ASN A 49 20.43 4.23 -9.43
C ASN A 49 18.92 4.42 -9.25
N ILE A 50 18.29 5.18 -10.13
CA ILE A 50 16.84 5.32 -10.17
C ILE A 50 16.28 4.27 -11.12
N ARG A 51 15.36 3.45 -10.62
CA ARG A 51 14.71 2.39 -11.40
C ARG A 51 13.72 2.98 -12.40
N PRO A 52 13.49 2.32 -13.55
CA PRO A 52 12.49 2.78 -14.53
C PRO A 52 11.07 2.90 -13.94
N GLN A 53 10.74 2.09 -12.92
CA GLN A 53 9.46 2.10 -12.23
C GLN A 53 9.29 3.30 -11.30
N THR A 54 10.37 3.99 -10.95
CA THR A 54 10.34 5.19 -10.12
C THR A 54 10.36 6.40 -11.02
N PRO A 55 9.22 7.12 -11.18
CA PRO A 55 9.18 8.29 -12.04
C PRO A 55 10.16 9.35 -11.56
N MET A 56 11.03 9.78 -12.45
CA MET A 56 11.98 10.86 -12.19
C MET A 56 11.68 12.01 -13.14
N ILE A 57 11.36 13.16 -12.58
CA ILE A 57 10.99 14.35 -13.33
C ILE A 57 12.10 15.39 -13.15
N HIS A 58 12.77 15.71 -14.26
CA HIS A 58 13.77 16.77 -14.27
C HIS A 58 13.07 18.12 -14.37
N LEU A 59 13.25 18.97 -13.37
CA LEU A 59 12.57 20.27 -13.26
C LEU A 59 13.19 21.29 -14.23
N THR A 60 12.84 21.20 -15.50
CA THR A 60 13.30 22.10 -16.55
C THR A 60 12.30 23.24 -16.80
N ASN A 61 11.06 23.10 -16.35
CA ASN A 61 10.00 24.06 -16.62
C ASN A 61 9.03 24.22 -15.44
N LEU A 62 9.63 24.45 -14.27
CA LEU A 62 8.94 24.42 -12.96
C LEU A 62 7.70 25.34 -12.90
N PHE A 63 7.78 26.54 -13.50
CA PHE A 63 6.71 27.53 -13.42
C PHE A 63 5.65 27.39 -14.50
N ASN A 64 5.76 26.44 -15.40
CA ASN A 64 4.71 26.10 -16.34
C ASN A 64 3.79 25.04 -15.71
N ASP A 65 2.64 25.47 -15.20
CA ASP A 65 1.70 24.62 -14.50
C ASP A 65 1.20 23.47 -15.39
N THR A 66 0.96 23.71 -16.65
CA THR A 66 0.51 22.68 -17.61
C THR A 66 1.56 21.61 -17.81
N TRP A 67 2.81 22.03 -18.02
CA TRP A 67 3.93 21.10 -18.13
C TRP A 67 4.06 20.22 -16.88
N LEU A 68 4.01 20.84 -15.70
CA LEU A 68 4.16 20.15 -14.44
C LEU A 68 3.00 19.18 -14.17
N ARG A 69 1.75 19.57 -14.50
CA ARG A 69 0.60 18.65 -14.41
C ARG A 69 0.75 17.46 -15.34
N ASN A 70 1.23 17.67 -16.54
CA ASN A 70 1.45 16.59 -17.51
C ASN A 70 2.54 15.63 -17.03
N GLU A 71 3.63 16.14 -16.46
CA GLU A 71 4.67 15.31 -15.87
C GLU A 71 4.17 14.53 -14.66
N TRP A 72 3.35 15.15 -13.81
CA TRP A 72 2.71 14.48 -12.68
C TRP A 72 1.75 13.39 -13.14
N GLN A 73 0.95 13.65 -14.17
CA GLN A 73 0.06 12.65 -14.75
C GLN A 73 0.84 11.47 -15.32
N ARG A 74 1.94 11.71 -16.00
CA ARG A 74 2.83 10.68 -16.50
C ARG A 74 3.41 9.84 -15.36
N ALA A 75 3.81 10.49 -14.27
CA ALA A 75 4.30 9.78 -13.07
C ALA A 75 3.24 8.86 -12.48
N LYS A 76 2.00 9.34 -12.37
CA LYS A 76 0.87 8.53 -11.89
C LYS A 76 0.59 7.34 -12.82
N GLU A 77 0.69 7.53 -14.11
CA GLU A 77 0.51 6.43 -15.09
C GLU A 77 1.61 5.36 -14.97
N ILE A 78 2.86 5.78 -14.81
CA ILE A 78 3.97 4.84 -14.58
C ILE A 78 3.71 4.02 -13.31
N ARG A 79 3.23 4.67 -12.26
CA ARG A 79 2.93 4.02 -10.98
C ARG A 79 1.63 3.22 -10.97
N SER A 80 0.71 3.49 -11.87
CA SER A 80 -0.55 2.76 -11.99
C SER A 80 -0.40 1.41 -12.67
N VAL A 81 0.76 1.09 -13.22
CA VAL A 81 1.05 -0.26 -13.68
C VAL A 81 0.95 -1.19 -12.47
N GLU A 82 -0.15 -1.93 -12.41
CA GLU A 82 -0.42 -2.90 -11.36
C GLU A 82 0.75 -3.86 -11.25
N SER A 83 1.22 -4.11 -10.04
CA SER A 83 2.18 -5.19 -9.83
C SER A 83 1.51 -6.50 -10.25
N GLN A 84 2.06 -7.19 -11.22
CA GLN A 84 1.58 -8.51 -11.64
C GLN A 84 1.82 -9.57 -10.55
N ASN A 85 2.60 -9.23 -9.52
CA ASN A 85 2.97 -10.12 -8.43
C ASN A 85 2.09 -9.95 -7.19
N ILE A 86 1.18 -8.97 -7.18
CA ILE A 86 0.26 -8.73 -6.06
C ILE A 86 -1.17 -8.69 -6.60
N HIS A 87 -2.01 -9.57 -6.08
CA HIS A 87 -3.45 -9.59 -6.36
C HIS A 87 -4.21 -9.07 -5.15
N MET A 88 -4.95 -7.98 -5.33
CA MET A 88 -5.69 -7.33 -4.25
C MET A 88 -7.18 -7.61 -4.38
N THR A 89 -7.82 -7.95 -3.26
CA THR A 89 -9.28 -8.08 -3.16
C THR A 89 -9.81 -7.24 -2.00
N TYR A 90 -11.11 -6.98 -1.99
CA TYR A 90 -11.78 -6.17 -0.98
C TYR A 90 -13.09 -6.81 -0.55
N GLN A 91 -13.39 -6.74 0.76
CA GLN A 91 -14.71 -7.05 1.29
C GLN A 91 -15.13 -6.04 2.36
N LEU A 92 -16.40 -5.67 2.33
CA LEU A 92 -17.04 -5.01 3.47
C LEU A 92 -17.48 -6.09 4.45
N LEU A 93 -17.01 -6.00 5.68
CA LEU A 93 -17.25 -6.99 6.72
C LEU A 93 -18.36 -6.54 7.67
N GLU A 94 -18.91 -7.47 8.43
CA GLU A 94 -20.03 -7.24 9.35
C GLU A 94 -19.61 -7.50 10.81
N ASN A 95 -19.79 -6.51 11.68
CA ASN A 95 -19.46 -6.62 13.10
C ASN A 95 -20.49 -7.44 13.91
N THR A 96 -21.58 -7.88 13.28
CA THR A 96 -22.56 -8.79 13.87
C THR A 96 -22.07 -10.24 13.92
N GLN A 97 -21.01 -10.54 13.19
CA GLN A 97 -20.31 -11.83 13.20
C GLN A 97 -18.95 -11.67 13.86
N GLY A 98 -18.42 -12.75 14.42
CA GLY A 98 -17.13 -12.73 15.08
C GLY A 98 -15.93 -12.62 14.14
N TYR A 99 -14.78 -12.50 14.73
CA TYR A 99 -13.51 -12.37 14.00
C TYR A 99 -13.25 -13.56 13.07
N ARG A 100 -13.36 -14.78 13.59
CA ARG A 100 -13.13 -15.99 12.79
C ARG A 100 -14.14 -16.12 11.65
N ALA A 101 -15.40 -15.81 11.90
CA ALA A 101 -16.45 -15.87 10.86
C ALA A 101 -16.19 -14.89 9.72
N ASN A 102 -15.69 -13.69 10.04
CA ASN A 102 -15.30 -12.71 9.02
C ASN A 102 -14.08 -13.17 8.20
N ILE A 103 -13.08 -13.75 8.84
CA ILE A 103 -11.92 -14.33 8.14
C ILE A 103 -12.38 -15.50 7.25
N GLN A 104 -13.25 -16.37 7.73
CA GLN A 104 -13.82 -17.47 6.93
C GLN A 104 -14.52 -16.95 5.67
N LYS A 105 -15.28 -15.87 5.81
CA LYS A 105 -15.97 -15.22 4.69
C LYS A 105 -14.97 -14.68 3.66
N MET A 106 -13.92 -14.00 4.12
CA MET A 106 -12.86 -13.48 3.23
C MET A 106 -12.18 -14.62 2.47
N ILE A 107 -11.82 -15.69 3.17
CA ILE A 107 -11.14 -16.84 2.56
C ILE A 107 -12.07 -17.62 1.63
N ALA A 108 -13.36 -17.77 1.96
CA ALA A 108 -14.32 -18.44 1.09
C ALA A 108 -14.42 -17.76 -0.29
N ASP A 109 -14.38 -16.42 -0.33
CA ASP A 109 -14.37 -15.69 -1.59
C ASP A 109 -13.07 -15.92 -2.38
N LEU A 110 -11.93 -15.95 -1.68
CA LEU A 110 -10.64 -16.27 -2.30
C LEU A 110 -10.59 -17.70 -2.87
N GLU A 111 -11.14 -18.67 -2.13
CA GLU A 111 -11.23 -20.06 -2.60
C GLU A 111 -12.14 -20.19 -3.82
N ALA A 112 -13.28 -19.49 -3.83
CA ALA A 112 -14.23 -19.50 -4.95
C ALA A 112 -13.57 -19.02 -6.25
N GLU A 113 -12.64 -18.06 -6.15
CA GLU A 113 -11.86 -17.56 -7.28
C GLU A 113 -10.55 -18.33 -7.52
N LYS A 114 -10.31 -19.39 -6.76
CA LYS A 114 -9.10 -20.22 -6.83
C LYS A 114 -7.79 -19.43 -6.56
N LEU A 115 -7.88 -18.40 -5.77
CA LEU A 115 -6.73 -17.55 -5.40
C LEU A 115 -5.93 -18.15 -4.25
N VAL A 116 -6.52 -19.00 -3.44
CA VAL A 116 -5.84 -19.69 -2.33
C VAL A 116 -6.13 -21.19 -2.41
N ASP A 117 -5.21 -21.99 -1.85
CA ASP A 117 -5.37 -23.44 -1.79
C ASP A 117 -6.36 -23.86 -0.69
N PRO A 118 -6.92 -25.09 -0.77
CA PRO A 118 -7.92 -25.55 0.20
C PRO A 118 -7.45 -25.63 1.66
N GLN A 119 -6.17 -25.76 1.91
CA GLN A 119 -5.60 -25.80 3.25
C GLN A 119 -5.18 -24.43 3.80
N PHE A 120 -5.33 -23.37 3.01
CA PHE A 120 -4.98 -22.01 3.40
C PHE A 120 -5.71 -21.57 4.67
N ILE A 121 -7.02 -21.81 4.74
CA ILE A 121 -7.85 -21.44 5.90
C ILE A 121 -7.37 -22.14 7.18
N GLU A 122 -7.02 -23.41 7.11
CA GLU A 122 -6.51 -24.16 8.26
C GLU A 122 -5.18 -23.57 8.75
N ARG A 123 -4.28 -23.23 7.83
CA ARG A 123 -3.00 -22.61 8.20
C ARG A 123 -3.20 -21.23 8.83
N ILE A 124 -4.13 -20.42 8.33
CA ILE A 124 -4.47 -19.12 8.92
C ILE A 124 -4.91 -19.29 10.37
N PHE A 125 -5.86 -20.17 10.64
CA PHE A 125 -6.38 -20.36 11.99
C PHE A 125 -5.41 -21.01 12.94
N THR A 126 -4.60 -21.96 12.49
CA THR A 126 -3.53 -22.54 13.29
C THR A 126 -2.57 -21.45 13.78
N ARG A 127 -2.22 -20.53 12.90
CA ARG A 127 -1.30 -19.43 13.24
C ARG A 127 -1.95 -18.41 14.17
N GLU A 128 -3.21 -18.03 13.92
CA GLU A 128 -3.97 -17.13 14.80
C GLU A 128 -4.17 -17.71 16.22
N ASP A 129 -4.38 -19.01 16.30
CA ASP A 129 -4.54 -19.70 17.60
C ASP A 129 -3.23 -19.74 18.40
N GLN A 130 -2.07 -19.75 17.72
CA GLN A 130 -0.76 -19.68 18.36
C GLN A 130 -0.46 -18.27 18.86
N GLN A 131 -0.74 -17.26 18.06
CA GLN A 131 -0.54 -15.85 18.38
C GLN A 131 -1.46 -14.98 17.53
N THR A 132 -2.31 -14.21 18.18
CA THR A 132 -3.20 -13.29 17.47
C THR A 132 -2.40 -12.20 16.72
N THR A 133 -2.88 -11.83 15.56
CA THR A 133 -2.35 -10.72 14.76
C THR A 133 -3.17 -9.45 14.88
N ILE A 134 -4.04 -9.37 15.88
CA ILE A 134 -4.80 -8.15 16.18
C ILE A 134 -3.92 -7.17 16.95
N PHE A 135 -3.71 -6.00 16.38
CA PHE A 135 -2.90 -4.93 16.98
C PHE A 135 -3.78 -3.86 17.64
N GLU A 136 -3.24 -3.16 18.63
CA GLU A 136 -3.94 -2.08 19.34
C GLU A 136 -4.44 -0.97 18.42
N SER A 137 -3.82 -0.80 17.26
CA SER A 137 -4.24 0.17 16.26
C SER A 137 -5.60 -0.11 15.62
N GLY A 138 -6.18 -1.29 15.83
CA GLY A 138 -7.42 -1.71 15.17
C GLY A 138 -7.21 -2.44 13.85
N ILE A 139 -5.99 -2.81 13.54
CA ILE A 139 -5.64 -3.61 12.36
C ILE A 139 -5.38 -5.05 12.78
N ALA A 140 -5.98 -6.00 12.10
CA ALA A 140 -5.60 -7.41 12.18
C ALA A 140 -4.82 -7.80 10.92
N PHE A 141 -3.83 -8.65 11.10
CA PHE A 141 -2.88 -9.00 10.04
C PHE A 141 -2.67 -10.51 9.89
N PRO A 142 -3.76 -11.29 9.65
CA PRO A 142 -3.61 -12.73 9.45
C PRO A 142 -2.83 -13.01 8.16
N HIS A 143 -1.84 -13.88 8.25
CA HIS A 143 -1.00 -14.21 7.10
C HIS A 143 -0.48 -15.64 7.19
N THR A 144 -0.32 -16.26 6.05
CA THR A 144 0.29 -17.59 5.93
C THR A 144 0.73 -17.88 4.50
N ILE A 145 1.39 -18.98 4.31
CA ILE A 145 1.80 -19.47 3.00
C ILE A 145 0.56 -19.85 2.18
N ASN A 146 0.58 -19.50 0.89
CA ASN A 146 -0.41 -19.89 -0.10
C ASN A 146 0.27 -20.75 -1.18
N GLN A 147 -0.28 -21.94 -1.42
CA GLN A 147 0.24 -22.88 -2.40
C GLN A 147 -0.45 -22.84 -3.76
N ALA A 148 -1.49 -22.00 -3.89
CA ALA A 148 -2.28 -21.96 -5.12
C ALA A 148 -1.63 -21.18 -6.26
N LEU A 149 -0.95 -20.07 -5.94
CA LEU A 149 -0.44 -19.13 -6.94
C LEU A 149 0.97 -18.63 -6.58
N PRO A 150 1.76 -18.24 -7.59
CA PRO A 150 3.07 -17.61 -7.36
C PRO A 150 2.98 -16.14 -7.01
N THR A 151 1.77 -15.58 -6.92
CA THR A 151 1.52 -14.17 -6.59
C THR A 151 1.17 -13.99 -5.13
N ILE A 152 1.46 -12.80 -4.60
CA ILE A 152 1.03 -12.38 -3.26
C ILE A 152 -0.46 -12.05 -3.33
N ILE A 153 -1.23 -12.59 -2.40
CA ILE A 153 -2.66 -12.27 -2.25
C ILE A 153 -2.80 -11.29 -1.08
N LEU A 154 -3.39 -10.13 -1.33
CA LEU A 154 -3.77 -9.19 -0.29
C LEU A 154 -5.28 -9.03 -0.32
N SER A 155 -5.95 -9.53 0.70
CA SER A 155 -7.38 -9.34 0.89
C SER A 155 -7.63 -8.30 1.97
N ILE A 156 -8.36 -7.24 1.64
CA ILE A 156 -8.66 -6.13 2.54
C ILE A 156 -10.10 -6.25 2.98
N GLY A 157 -10.31 -6.47 4.28
CA GLY A 157 -11.63 -6.48 4.89
C GLY A 157 -11.82 -5.24 5.75
N VAL A 158 -12.92 -4.53 5.56
CA VAL A 158 -13.21 -3.27 6.25
C VAL A 158 -14.50 -3.37 7.03
N PHE A 159 -14.47 -2.92 8.29
CA PHE A 159 -15.67 -2.75 9.12
C PHE A 159 -16.10 -1.28 9.12
N GLU A 160 -17.36 -1.00 8.81
CA GLU A 160 -17.91 0.36 8.99
C GLU A 160 -17.92 0.75 10.45
N GLU A 161 -18.38 -0.15 11.31
CA GLU A 161 -18.30 -0.04 12.76
C GLU A 161 -17.36 -1.12 13.28
N SER A 162 -16.48 -0.74 14.20
CA SER A 162 -15.46 -1.64 14.73
C SER A 162 -16.04 -2.94 15.26
N LEU A 163 -15.37 -4.04 14.98
CA LEU A 163 -15.62 -5.32 15.63
C LEU A 163 -14.90 -5.33 16.97
N VAL A 164 -15.63 -5.60 18.05
CA VAL A 164 -15.05 -5.75 19.38
C VAL A 164 -14.70 -7.22 19.61
N THR A 165 -13.44 -7.48 19.93
CA THR A 165 -12.96 -8.82 20.27
C THR A 165 -12.32 -8.83 21.66
N PRO A 166 -12.11 -10.00 22.29
CA PRO A 166 -11.36 -10.08 23.55
C PRO A 166 -9.95 -9.48 23.47
N GLU A 167 -9.34 -9.50 22.30
CA GLU A 167 -7.98 -8.99 22.06
C GLU A 167 -7.95 -7.51 21.69
N GLY A 168 -9.12 -6.89 21.44
CA GLY A 168 -9.24 -5.47 21.10
C GLY A 168 -10.22 -5.21 19.96
N LYS A 169 -10.29 -3.95 19.55
CA LYS A 169 -11.11 -3.53 18.41
C LYS A 169 -10.42 -3.85 17.08
N VAL A 170 -11.21 -4.27 16.10
CA VAL A 170 -10.75 -4.48 14.73
C VAL A 170 -11.55 -3.60 13.78
N ASP A 171 -10.87 -2.73 13.06
CA ASP A 171 -11.43 -1.84 12.05
C ASP A 171 -11.17 -2.36 10.63
N VAL A 172 -10.03 -2.98 10.43
CA VAL A 172 -9.58 -3.50 9.14
C VAL A 172 -8.85 -4.82 9.35
N ILE A 173 -9.13 -5.77 8.46
CA ILE A 173 -8.37 -7.03 8.37
C ILE A 173 -7.55 -6.96 7.08
N LEU A 174 -6.23 -7.08 7.21
CA LEU A 174 -5.30 -7.20 6.08
C LEU A 174 -4.83 -8.65 6.02
N LEU A 175 -5.49 -9.47 5.23
CA LEU A 175 -5.20 -10.88 5.11
C LEU A 175 -4.22 -11.13 3.96
N LEU A 176 -3.11 -11.80 4.26
CA LEU A 176 -2.01 -11.98 3.32
C LEU A 176 -1.76 -13.46 3.03
N GLY A 177 -1.78 -13.79 1.73
CA GLY A 177 -1.30 -15.08 1.23
C GLY A 177 0.08 -14.92 0.60
N ILE A 178 1.07 -15.61 1.14
CA ILE A 178 2.46 -15.50 0.70
C ILE A 178 2.80 -16.71 -0.15
N PRO A 179 3.33 -16.53 -1.39
CA PRO A 179 3.73 -17.66 -2.21
C PRO A 179 4.71 -18.58 -1.49
N GLU A 180 4.57 -19.88 -1.65
CA GLU A 180 5.45 -20.87 -1.04
C GLU A 180 6.89 -20.71 -1.53
N GLU A 181 7.06 -20.45 -2.80
CA GLU A 181 8.37 -20.15 -3.40
C GLU A 181 8.47 -18.68 -3.77
N LEU A 182 9.45 -17.98 -3.20
CA LEU A 182 9.67 -16.57 -3.44
C LEU A 182 10.84 -16.38 -4.41
N THR A 183 10.55 -15.76 -5.56
CA THR A 183 11.63 -15.22 -6.40
C THR A 183 12.18 -13.96 -5.74
N ALA A 184 13.37 -13.53 -6.12
CA ALA A 184 13.99 -12.31 -5.59
C ALA A 184 13.10 -11.08 -5.81
N THR A 185 12.43 -11.00 -6.97
CA THR A 185 11.51 -9.90 -7.28
C THR A 185 10.29 -9.90 -6.38
N VAL A 186 9.65 -11.06 -6.19
CA VAL A 186 8.45 -11.18 -5.34
C VAL A 186 8.79 -10.94 -3.88
N GLU A 187 9.94 -11.42 -3.41
CA GLU A 187 10.41 -11.15 -2.05
C GLU A 187 10.61 -9.64 -1.81
N ALA A 188 11.22 -8.94 -2.76
CA ALA A 188 11.41 -7.49 -2.66
C ALA A 188 10.06 -6.75 -2.63
N GLU A 189 9.10 -7.15 -3.46
CA GLU A 189 7.75 -6.58 -3.46
C GLU A 189 7.00 -6.88 -2.15
N LEU A 190 7.18 -8.08 -1.59
CA LEU A 190 6.59 -8.44 -0.30
C LEU A 190 7.10 -7.54 0.82
N LEU A 191 8.41 -7.28 0.87
CA LEU A 191 8.99 -6.39 1.87
C LEU A 191 8.48 -4.96 1.73
N GLN A 192 8.34 -4.46 0.50
CA GLN A 192 7.74 -3.15 0.24
C GLN A 192 6.27 -3.10 0.66
N LEU A 193 5.53 -4.18 0.39
CA LEU A 193 4.14 -4.29 0.80
C LEU A 193 4.02 -4.22 2.33
N TYR A 194 4.83 -4.94 3.07
CA TYR A 194 4.85 -4.86 4.54
C TYR A 194 5.07 -3.43 5.02
N ASP A 195 6.05 -2.71 4.46
CA ASP A 195 6.31 -1.33 4.84
C ASP A 195 5.08 -0.43 4.60
N ARG A 196 4.39 -0.61 3.48
CA ARG A 196 3.17 0.15 3.16
C ARG A 196 2.02 -0.18 4.09
N LEU A 197 1.82 -1.46 4.39
CA LEU A 197 0.77 -1.88 5.32
C LEU A 197 1.04 -1.41 6.75
N PHE A 198 2.28 -1.43 7.20
CA PHE A 198 2.67 -0.89 8.51
C PHE A 198 2.52 0.63 8.57
N THR A 199 2.75 1.34 7.48
CA THR A 199 2.48 2.78 7.39
C THR A 199 1.00 3.08 7.61
N ILE A 200 0.11 2.31 6.97
CA ILE A 200 -1.35 2.44 7.18
C ILE A 200 -1.70 2.10 8.63
N ALA A 201 -1.16 1.00 9.15
CA ALA A 201 -1.45 0.54 10.51
C ALA A 201 -1.01 1.56 11.58
N GLY A 202 0.08 2.27 11.33
CA GLY A 202 0.63 3.27 12.25
C GLY A 202 0.00 4.65 12.19
N ASP A 203 -0.89 4.90 11.24
CA ASP A 203 -1.48 6.22 11.00
C ASP A 203 -3.01 6.15 11.09
N GLU A 204 -3.58 6.74 12.14
CA GLU A 204 -5.03 6.75 12.37
C GLU A 204 -5.80 7.40 11.23
N ARG A 205 -5.27 8.48 10.66
CA ARG A 205 -5.91 9.18 9.54
C ARG A 205 -5.98 8.29 8.31
N LEU A 206 -4.90 7.59 7.97
CA LEU A 206 -4.88 6.65 6.85
C LEU A 206 -5.84 5.48 7.07
N ARG A 207 -5.89 4.92 8.28
CA ARG A 207 -6.84 3.84 8.60
C ARG A 207 -8.28 4.30 8.43
N ASN A 208 -8.61 5.50 8.91
CA ASN A 208 -9.95 6.06 8.79
C ASN A 208 -10.33 6.34 7.34
N GLU A 209 -9.41 6.80 6.54
CA GLU A 209 -9.63 6.99 5.10
C GLU A 209 -9.83 5.66 4.36
N LEU A 210 -9.02 4.64 4.69
CA LEU A 210 -9.18 3.30 4.13
C LEU A 210 -10.57 2.72 4.42
N ARG A 211 -11.06 2.90 5.64
CA ARG A 211 -12.38 2.43 6.06
C ARG A 211 -13.54 3.03 5.26
N LYS A 212 -13.35 4.17 4.63
CA LYS A 212 -14.36 4.84 3.80
C LYS A 212 -14.41 4.30 2.38
N GLN A 213 -13.40 3.57 1.94
CA GLN A 213 -13.39 2.98 0.60
C GLN A 213 -14.35 1.78 0.56
N ARG A 214 -15.04 1.56 -0.57
CA ARG A 214 -16.12 0.57 -0.66
C ARG A 214 -15.91 -0.53 -1.69
N ASP A 215 -14.82 -0.45 -2.45
CA ASP A 215 -14.43 -1.51 -3.39
C ASP A 215 -12.92 -1.49 -3.64
N VAL A 216 -12.43 -2.51 -4.33
CA VAL A 216 -10.99 -2.64 -4.59
C VAL A 216 -10.43 -1.52 -5.46
N LEU A 217 -11.20 -1.03 -6.43
CA LEU A 217 -10.76 0.07 -7.29
C LEU A 217 -10.61 1.36 -6.49
N ALA A 218 -11.58 1.67 -5.62
CA ALA A 218 -11.50 2.82 -4.73
C ALA A 218 -10.29 2.76 -3.80
N VAL A 219 -9.97 1.58 -3.25
CA VAL A 219 -8.78 1.37 -2.43
C VAL A 219 -7.51 1.64 -3.24
N LYS A 220 -7.40 1.09 -4.43
CA LYS A 220 -6.23 1.30 -5.30
C LYS A 220 -6.04 2.77 -5.67
N GLU A 221 -7.10 3.47 -6.03
CA GLU A 221 -7.07 4.90 -6.33
C GLU A 221 -6.67 5.74 -5.10
N TRP A 222 -7.20 5.38 -3.93
CA TRP A 222 -6.83 6.03 -2.68
C TRP A 222 -5.36 5.83 -2.36
N MET A 223 -4.84 4.62 -2.51
CA MET A 223 -3.42 4.32 -2.30
C MET A 223 -2.53 5.14 -3.24
N GLN A 224 -2.93 5.26 -4.50
CA GLN A 224 -2.21 6.10 -5.47
C GLN A 224 -2.16 7.56 -5.03
N ARG A 225 -3.29 8.14 -4.62
CA ARG A 225 -3.34 9.53 -4.16
C ARG A 225 -2.45 9.76 -2.93
N LYS A 226 -2.33 8.77 -2.07
CA LYS A 226 -1.52 8.86 -0.83
C LYS A 226 -0.05 8.48 -1.04
N GLY A 227 0.34 8.11 -2.25
CA GLY A 227 1.69 7.62 -2.50
C GLY A 227 1.98 6.26 -1.86
N ILE A 228 0.94 5.52 -1.50
CA ILE A 228 1.03 4.14 -1.01
C ILE A 228 0.90 3.25 -2.24
N ILE A 229 2.03 2.69 -2.69
CA ILE A 229 2.05 1.91 -3.92
C ILE A 229 2.21 0.45 -3.59
N ILE A 230 1.29 -0.28 -4.16
CA ILE A 230 1.32 -1.74 -4.07
C ILE A 230 1.37 -2.32 -5.47
#